data_6f43b855f31c8724084dd98aa58d944d
#
_entry.id   6f43b855f31c8724084dd98aa58d944d
#
_cell.length_a   1.000
_cell.length_b   1.000
_cell.length_c   1.000
_cell.angle_alpha   90.00
_cell.angle_beta   90.00
_cell.angle_gamma   90.00
#
_symmetry.space_group_name_H-M   'P 1'
#
loop_
_entity.id
_entity.type
_entity.pdbx_description
1 polymer ?
#
loop_
_entity_poly.entity_id
_entity_poly.type
_entity_poly.pdbx_seq_one_letter_code
_entity_poly.pdbx_strand_id
1 'polypeptide(L)'
;MKRLISAICVLFFLLPLPAQETYQKEIFISSRGDTLQYRLLQPEDMKKSEKYPLVLFLHGAGERGNDNERQLTHGGQMFLNPVNREKYPAFV
;
A
#
# COMPACT_ATOMS: atom_id res chain seq x y z
N MET A 1 37.54 22.20 42.54
CA MET A 1 36.52 21.17 42.28
C MET A 1 35.99 21.34 40.86
N LYS A 2 36.45 20.52 39.95
CA LYS A 2 35.99 20.56 38.56
C LYS A 2 34.79 19.61 38.39
N ARG A 3 33.59 20.16 38.14
CA ARG A 3 32.40 19.37 37.85
C ARG A 3 32.44 18.98 36.38
N LEU A 4 32.66 17.72 36.09
CA LEU A 4 32.48 17.12 34.79
C LEU A 4 30.96 16.98 34.54
N ILE A 5 30.41 17.81 33.68
CA ILE A 5 29.07 17.63 33.14
C ILE A 5 29.20 16.65 31.99
N SER A 6 28.81 15.40 32.24
CA SER A 6 28.73 14.36 31.21
C SER A 6 27.48 14.62 30.38
N ALA A 7 27.67 15.16 29.19
CA ALA A 7 26.58 15.31 28.23
C ALA A 7 26.28 13.95 27.60
N ILE A 8 25.21 13.30 28.07
CA ILE A 8 24.68 12.08 27.45
C ILE A 8 23.97 12.53 26.16
N CYS A 9 24.66 12.39 25.02
CA CYS A 9 24.02 12.46 23.69
C CYS A 9 23.14 11.23 23.52
N VAL A 10 21.85 11.37 23.77
CA VAL A 10 20.84 10.38 23.38
C VAL A 10 20.70 10.47 21.87
N LEU A 11 21.39 9.58 21.18
CA LEU A 11 21.25 9.41 19.74
C LEU A 11 19.90 8.71 19.48
N PHE A 12 18.86 9.50 19.21
CA PHE A 12 17.59 8.97 18.71
C PHE A 12 17.85 8.38 17.32
N PHE A 13 18.05 7.08 17.25
CA PHE A 13 17.94 6.34 15.99
C PHE A 13 16.50 6.44 15.54
N LEU A 14 16.20 7.39 14.67
CA LEU A 14 14.99 7.36 13.84
C LEU A 14 15.14 6.16 12.90
N LEU A 15 14.71 4.98 13.37
CA LEU A 15 14.49 3.86 12.47
C LEU A 15 13.42 4.33 11.47
N PRO A 16 13.70 4.30 10.16
CA PRO A 16 12.66 4.55 9.18
C PRO A 16 11.56 3.51 9.43
N LEU A 17 10.39 3.98 9.85
CA LEU A 17 9.19 3.14 9.82
C LEU A 17 9.07 2.64 8.38
N PRO A 18 8.99 1.32 8.14
CA PRO A 18 8.74 0.83 6.80
C PRO A 18 7.48 1.53 6.31
N ALA A 19 7.61 2.29 5.23
CA ALA A 19 6.46 2.91 4.58
C ALA A 19 5.51 1.76 4.27
N GLN A 20 4.38 1.71 4.98
CA GLN A 20 3.38 0.68 4.75
C GLN A 20 2.92 0.86 3.31
N GLU A 21 3.30 -0.06 2.44
CA GLU A 21 2.86 -0.02 1.06
C GLU A 21 1.34 -0.07 1.04
N THR A 22 0.76 1.01 0.56
CA THR A 22 -0.68 1.17 0.46
C THR A 22 -1.11 1.04 -0.99
N TYR A 23 -2.39 0.73 -1.20
CA TYR A 23 -2.98 0.80 -2.53
C TYR A 23 -2.82 2.19 -3.13
N GLN A 24 -2.26 2.27 -4.32
CA GLN A 24 -2.12 3.51 -5.08
C GLN A 24 -3.48 3.95 -5.65
N LYS A 25 -3.75 5.25 -5.60
CA LYS A 25 -4.93 5.84 -6.25
C LYS A 25 -4.66 6.02 -7.74
N GLU A 26 -5.51 5.43 -8.56
CA GLU A 26 -5.39 5.46 -10.02
C GLU A 26 -6.72 5.85 -10.67
N ILE A 27 -6.64 6.38 -11.87
CA ILE A 27 -7.80 6.71 -12.70
C ILE A 27 -7.56 6.18 -14.10
N PHE A 28 -8.46 5.37 -14.59
CA PHE A 28 -8.51 5.00 -16.00
C PHE A 28 -9.46 5.95 -16.75
N ILE A 29 -9.04 6.41 -17.92
CA ILE A 29 -9.85 7.24 -18.79
C ILE A 29 -10.00 6.50 -20.12
N SER A 30 -11.24 6.21 -20.51
CA SER A 30 -11.54 5.54 -21.78
C SER A 30 -11.36 6.49 -22.97
N SER A 31 -11.31 5.94 -24.17
CA SER A 31 -11.26 6.74 -25.42
C SER A 31 -12.47 7.67 -25.61
N ARG A 32 -13.58 7.40 -24.92
CA ARG A 32 -14.80 8.23 -24.93
C ARG A 32 -14.83 9.27 -23.81
N GLY A 33 -13.80 9.31 -22.95
CA GLY A 33 -13.73 10.22 -21.82
C GLY A 33 -14.40 9.71 -20.54
N ASP A 34 -14.93 8.48 -20.51
CA ASP A 34 -15.43 7.87 -19.29
C ASP A 34 -14.28 7.62 -18.33
N THR A 35 -14.49 7.84 -17.04
CA THR A 35 -13.48 7.67 -16.01
C THR A 35 -13.84 6.52 -15.06
N LEU A 36 -12.82 5.75 -14.67
CA LEU A 36 -12.91 4.73 -13.64
C LEU A 36 -11.82 4.95 -12.61
N GLN A 37 -12.20 5.28 -11.39
CA GLN A 37 -11.28 5.32 -10.26
C GLN A 37 -11.08 3.92 -9.72
N TYR A 38 -9.83 3.58 -9.42
CA TYR A 38 -9.48 2.29 -8.83
C TYR A 38 -8.27 2.40 -7.90
N ARG A 39 -8.04 1.36 -7.14
CA ARG A 39 -6.86 1.22 -6.30
C ARG A 39 -5.99 0.08 -6.82
N LEU A 40 -4.70 0.32 -6.88
CA LEU A 40 -3.73 -0.65 -7.35
C LEU A 40 -2.73 -1.00 -6.25
N LEU A 41 -2.59 -2.28 -5.96
CA LEU A 41 -1.51 -2.82 -5.15
C LEU A 41 -0.58 -3.62 -6.06
N GLN A 42 0.71 -3.28 -6.04
CA GLN A 42 1.73 -4.01 -6.78
C GLN A 42 2.37 -5.10 -5.93
N PRO A 43 2.89 -6.18 -6.51
CA PRO A 43 3.69 -7.16 -5.79
C PRO A 43 4.89 -6.48 -5.11
N GLU A 44 5.27 -6.95 -3.93
CA GLU A 44 6.55 -6.59 -3.30
C GLU A 44 7.71 -7.13 -4.15
N ASP A 45 8.80 -6.37 -4.19
CA ASP A 45 10.02 -6.77 -4.90
C ASP A 45 9.79 -7.22 -6.35
N MET A 46 8.85 -6.55 -7.03
CA MET A 46 8.45 -6.88 -8.39
C MET A 46 9.65 -6.89 -9.35
N LYS A 47 9.81 -7.99 -10.07
CA LYS A 47 10.83 -8.16 -11.11
C LYS A 47 10.18 -7.98 -12.49
N LYS A 48 10.75 -7.11 -13.32
CA LYS A 48 10.24 -6.84 -14.68
C LYS A 48 10.26 -8.07 -15.60
N SER A 49 11.14 -9.04 -15.32
CA SER A 49 11.26 -10.29 -16.07
C SER A 49 10.23 -11.35 -15.69
N GLU A 50 9.49 -11.15 -14.60
CA GLU A 50 8.51 -12.09 -14.09
C GLU A 50 7.07 -11.63 -14.41
N LYS A 51 6.18 -12.61 -14.54
CA LYS A 51 4.75 -12.39 -14.67
C LYS A 51 4.09 -12.68 -13.33
N TYR A 52 3.13 -11.84 -12.97
CA TYR A 52 2.38 -11.97 -11.73
C TYR A 52 0.89 -12.10 -12.02
N PRO A 53 0.14 -12.85 -11.21
CA PRO A 53 -1.31 -12.89 -11.34
C PRO A 53 -1.91 -11.51 -11.08
N LEU A 54 -3.06 -11.26 -11.71
CA LEU A 54 -3.90 -10.08 -11.46
C LEU A 54 -5.14 -10.53 -10.71
N VAL A 55 -5.34 -9.97 -9.51
CA VAL A 55 -6.56 -10.13 -8.73
C VAL A 55 -7.46 -8.92 -8.96
N LEU A 56 -8.65 -9.14 -9.49
CA LEU A 56 -9.69 -8.13 -9.55
C LEU A 56 -10.56 -8.23 -8.30
N PHE A 57 -10.45 -7.25 -7.42
CA PHE A 57 -11.26 -7.15 -6.21
C PHE A 57 -12.41 -6.16 -6.42
N LEU A 58 -13.64 -6.62 -6.22
CA LEU A 58 -14.84 -5.81 -6.34
C LEU A 58 -15.48 -5.61 -4.96
N HIS A 59 -15.80 -4.37 -4.63
CA HIS A 59 -16.44 -4.03 -3.36
C HIS A 59 -17.93 -4.38 -3.35
N GLY A 60 -18.55 -4.39 -2.15
CA GLY A 60 -19.97 -4.56 -1.96
C GLY A 60 -20.77 -3.28 -2.18
N ALA A 61 -22.10 -3.41 -2.14
CA ALA A 61 -23.02 -2.29 -2.35
C ALA A 61 -22.89 -1.17 -1.31
N GLY A 62 -22.48 -1.52 -0.08
CA GLY A 62 -22.28 -0.55 1.01
C GLY A 62 -21.06 0.36 0.83
N GLU A 63 -20.12 -0.01 -0.03
CA GLU A 63 -18.88 0.73 -0.28
C GLU A 63 -18.94 1.60 -1.55
N ARG A 64 -20.13 1.85 -2.07
CA ARG A 64 -20.33 2.76 -3.21
C ARG A 64 -19.90 4.18 -2.86
N GLY A 65 -19.33 4.89 -3.81
CA GLY A 65 -18.91 6.29 -3.64
C GLY A 65 -17.88 6.70 -4.69
N ASN A 66 -17.46 7.97 -4.61
CA ASN A 66 -16.50 8.58 -5.53
C ASN A 66 -15.22 9.04 -4.83
N ASP A 67 -14.99 8.62 -3.59
CA ASP A 67 -13.83 9.02 -2.80
C ASP A 67 -12.58 8.20 -3.13
N ASN A 68 -12.71 7.12 -3.88
CA ASN A 68 -11.65 6.16 -4.18
C ASN A 68 -11.01 5.58 -2.90
N GLU A 69 -11.80 5.35 -1.85
CA GLU A 69 -11.35 4.83 -0.57
C GLU A 69 -12.27 3.75 0.01
N ARG A 70 -13.58 3.92 -0.10
CA ARG A 70 -14.56 3.00 0.49
C ARG A 70 -14.44 1.57 0.01
N GLN A 71 -14.02 1.36 -1.24
CA GLN A 71 -13.81 0.02 -1.78
C GLN A 71 -12.79 -0.82 -1.00
N LEU A 72 -11.92 -0.19 -0.21
CA LEU A 72 -10.92 -0.88 0.61
C LEU A 72 -11.41 -1.20 2.04
N THR A 73 -12.61 -0.78 2.41
CA THR A 73 -13.15 -0.92 3.77
C THR A 73 -13.25 -2.38 4.21
N HIS A 74 -13.68 -3.27 3.32
CA HIS A 74 -13.83 -4.69 3.60
C HIS A 74 -13.02 -5.53 2.60
N GLY A 75 -12.20 -6.44 3.13
CA GLY A 75 -11.41 -7.38 2.33
C GLY A 75 -10.08 -6.87 1.80
N GLY A 76 -9.90 -5.57 1.61
CA GLY A 76 -8.64 -4.99 1.10
C GLY A 76 -7.42 -5.28 1.96
N GLN A 77 -7.60 -5.39 3.26
CA GLN A 77 -6.52 -5.64 4.23
C GLN A 77 -5.89 -7.02 4.09
N MET A 78 -6.62 -8.00 3.59
CA MET A 78 -6.10 -9.35 3.36
C MET A 78 -4.90 -9.35 2.40
N PHE A 79 -4.94 -8.48 1.39
CA PHE A 79 -3.88 -8.36 0.39
C PHE A 79 -2.68 -7.53 0.90
N LEU A 80 -2.86 -6.73 1.93
CA LEU A 80 -1.77 -5.97 2.57
C LEU A 80 -1.00 -6.79 3.60
N ASN A 81 -1.52 -7.94 4.01
CA ASN A 81 -0.85 -8.79 4.99
C ASN A 81 0.51 -9.24 4.45
N PRO A 82 1.63 -8.99 5.19
CA PRO A 82 2.98 -9.30 4.70
C PRO A 82 3.19 -10.77 4.34
N VAL A 83 2.62 -11.68 5.12
CA VAL A 83 2.72 -13.13 4.85
C VAL A 83 2.03 -13.49 3.54
N ASN A 84 0.85 -12.92 3.28
CA ASN A 84 0.14 -13.15 2.02
C ASN A 84 0.88 -12.54 0.84
N ARG A 85 1.46 -11.36 1.00
CA ARG A 85 2.22 -10.68 -0.06
C ARG A 85 3.47 -11.45 -0.46
N GLU A 86 4.18 -12.00 0.52
CA GLU A 86 5.36 -12.83 0.28
C GLU A 86 4.99 -14.15 -0.40
N LYS A 87 3.96 -14.83 0.11
CA LYS A 87 3.56 -16.16 -0.36
C LYS A 87 2.82 -16.13 -1.69
N TYR A 88 2.04 -15.08 -1.95
CA TYR A 88 1.17 -14.95 -3.11
C TYR A 88 1.35 -13.58 -3.78
N PRO A 89 2.54 -13.29 -4.32
CA PRO A 89 2.77 -12.01 -4.98
C PRO A 89 1.85 -11.84 -6.18
N ALA A 90 1.10 -10.73 -6.21
CA ALA A 90 0.11 -10.44 -7.23
C ALA A 90 -0.13 -8.94 -7.37
N PHE A 91 -0.60 -8.51 -8.53
CA PHE A 91 -1.30 -7.24 -8.66
C PHE A 91 -2.73 -7.39 -8.12
N VAL A 92 -3.21 -6.39 -7.38
CA VAL A 92 -4.58 -6.34 -6.89
C VAL A 92 -5.22 -5.01 -7.27
#